data_e709d053fdafeed2e47859a502f958ea
#
_entry.id   e709d053fdafeed2e47859a502f958ea
#
_cell.length_a   1.000
_cell.length_b   1.000
_cell.length_c   1.000
_cell.angle_alpha   90.00
_cell.angle_beta   90.00
_cell.angle_gamma   90.00
#
_symmetry.space_group_name_H-M   'P 1'
#
loop_
_entity.id
_entity.type
_entity.pdbx_description
1 polymer ?
#
loop_
_entity_poly.entity_id
_entity_poly.type
_entity_poly.pdbx_seq_one_letter_code
_entity_poly.pdbx_strand_id
1 'polypeptide(L)'
;MNELRPTFTCFDDAIEFLVKSQPIQRELVQVVHALCLGDQGELFAHGWVEDMCNALVWQGGIADGVKIFYGLPIDWFYQNFAPQKLKRYRLDEIIKQVNCGPWDPEIEAFAGPGKGIHKRLTNVPAKSVVRL
;
A
#
# COMPACT_ATOMS: atom_id res chain seq x y z
N MET A 1 -12.40 -0.53 17.48
CA MET A 1 -12.42 -0.07 16.08
C MET A 1 -13.34 -0.97 15.28
N ASN A 2 -14.22 -0.38 14.49
CA ASN A 2 -15.06 -1.15 13.60
C ASN A 2 -14.22 -1.80 12.50
N GLU A 3 -14.86 -2.65 11.72
CA GLU A 3 -14.19 -3.35 10.66
C GLU A 3 -13.49 -2.39 9.69
N LEU A 4 -12.24 -2.63 9.43
CA LEU A 4 -11.46 -1.88 8.46
C LEU A 4 -11.73 -2.46 7.08
N ARG A 5 -12.07 -1.59 6.11
CA ARG A 5 -12.38 -2.00 4.75
C ARG A 5 -11.34 -1.46 3.77
N PRO A 6 -11.10 -2.18 2.65
CA PRO A 6 -10.19 -1.69 1.62
C PRO A 6 -10.78 -0.50 0.87
N THR A 7 -9.91 0.38 0.38
CA THR A 7 -10.29 1.52 -0.45
C THR A 7 -10.44 1.15 -1.92
N PHE A 8 -9.78 0.06 -2.38
CA PHE A 8 -9.65 -0.33 -3.78
C PHE A 8 -8.88 0.68 -4.63
N THR A 9 -8.15 1.59 -4.01
CA THR A 9 -7.35 2.63 -4.68
C THR A 9 -5.92 2.64 -4.13
N CYS A 10 -5.32 1.46 -3.99
CA CYS A 10 -4.04 1.33 -3.28
C CYS A 10 -2.91 2.15 -3.90
N PHE A 11 -2.86 2.26 -5.24
CA PHE A 11 -1.81 3.03 -5.90
C PHE A 11 -1.97 4.52 -5.64
N ASP A 12 -3.20 5.01 -5.73
CA ASP A 12 -3.51 6.41 -5.41
C ASP A 12 -3.24 6.70 -3.94
N ASP A 13 -3.63 5.78 -3.07
CA ASP A 13 -3.46 5.94 -1.62
C ASP A 13 -2.00 6.05 -1.23
N ALA A 14 -1.12 5.27 -1.85
CA ALA A 14 0.31 5.31 -1.55
C ALA A 14 0.89 6.70 -1.86
N ILE A 15 0.54 7.25 -3.01
CA ILE A 15 1.01 8.57 -3.40
C ILE A 15 0.42 9.64 -2.49
N GLU A 16 -0.86 9.56 -2.22
CA GLU A 16 -1.53 10.50 -1.32
C GLU A 16 -0.86 10.52 0.06
N PHE A 17 -0.57 9.36 0.62
CA PHE A 17 0.11 9.26 1.90
C PHE A 17 1.48 9.93 1.86
N LEU A 18 2.28 9.61 0.85
CA LEU A 18 3.64 10.13 0.73
C LEU A 18 3.64 11.66 0.61
N VAL A 19 2.76 12.20 -0.24
CA VAL A 19 2.66 13.64 -0.47
C VAL A 19 2.17 14.37 0.77
N LYS A 20 1.14 13.85 1.43
CA LYS A 20 0.52 14.52 2.58
C LYS A 20 1.34 14.38 3.85
N SER A 21 2.03 13.26 4.04
CA SER A 21 2.83 13.04 5.23
C SER A 21 4.16 13.81 5.20
N GLN A 22 4.68 14.10 4.00
CA GLN A 22 5.95 14.81 3.80
C GLN A 22 7.04 14.32 4.75
N PRO A 23 7.45 13.05 4.65
CA PRO A 23 8.39 12.48 5.60
C PRO A 23 9.74 13.21 5.59
N ILE A 24 10.32 13.40 6.76
CA ILE A 24 11.59 14.11 6.91
C ILE A 24 12.71 13.34 6.21
N GLN A 25 12.78 12.03 6.42
CA GLN A 25 13.82 11.16 5.82
C GLN A 25 13.25 10.49 4.57
N ARG A 26 13.14 11.26 3.51
CA ARG A 26 12.46 10.83 2.28
C ARG A 26 13.10 9.63 1.61
N GLU A 27 14.40 9.44 1.76
CA GLU A 27 15.10 8.29 1.18
C GLU A 27 14.75 6.99 1.89
N LEU A 28 14.21 7.05 3.11
CA LEU A 28 13.81 5.88 3.89
C LEU A 28 12.30 5.60 3.81
N VAL A 29 11.57 6.43 3.07
CA VAL A 29 10.12 6.28 2.90
C VAL A 29 9.82 6.26 1.40
N GLN A 30 9.36 5.12 0.90
CA GLN A 30 9.20 4.90 -0.53
C GLN A 30 7.83 4.33 -0.85
N VAL A 31 7.34 4.62 -2.06
CA VAL A 31 6.21 3.90 -2.62
C VAL A 31 6.73 2.58 -3.18
N VAL A 32 6.03 1.50 -2.90
CA VAL A 32 6.36 0.17 -3.40
C VAL A 32 5.19 -0.38 -4.19
N HIS A 33 5.48 -0.86 -5.39
CA HIS A 33 4.51 -1.62 -6.19
C HIS A 33 5.03 -3.05 -6.32
N ALA A 34 4.15 -4.03 -6.25
CA ALA A 34 4.53 -5.43 -6.31
C ALA A 34 3.35 -6.31 -6.71
N LEU A 35 3.66 -7.58 -6.96
CA LEU A 35 2.65 -8.61 -7.04
C LEU A 35 2.54 -9.28 -5.69
N CYS A 36 1.33 -9.35 -5.15
CA CYS A 36 1.05 -9.96 -3.86
C CYS A 36 0.15 -11.17 -4.04
N LEU A 37 0.09 -12.00 -3.01
CA LEU A 37 -0.81 -13.16 -2.99
C LEU A 37 -2.11 -12.81 -2.31
N GLY A 38 -3.22 -13.11 -2.99
CA GLY A 38 -4.55 -12.98 -2.41
C GLY A 38 -4.92 -14.17 -1.55
N ASP A 39 -6.14 -14.13 -1.00
CA ASP A 39 -6.61 -15.15 -0.05
C ASP A 39 -6.72 -16.56 -0.65
N GLN A 40 -6.84 -16.64 -1.98
CA GLN A 40 -6.96 -17.91 -2.69
C GLN A 40 -5.70 -18.25 -3.49
N GLY A 41 -4.58 -17.58 -3.16
CA GLY A 41 -3.30 -17.83 -3.81
C GLY A 41 -3.14 -17.13 -5.16
N GLU A 42 -4.11 -16.34 -5.60
CA GLU A 42 -4.00 -15.58 -6.84
C GLU A 42 -3.01 -14.42 -6.69
N LEU A 43 -2.35 -14.06 -7.78
CA LEU A 43 -1.50 -12.87 -7.82
C LEU A 43 -2.34 -11.63 -8.13
N PHE A 44 -2.05 -10.54 -7.44
CA PHE A 44 -2.67 -9.26 -7.77
C PHE A 44 -1.68 -8.12 -7.56
N ALA A 45 -1.85 -7.06 -8.34
CA ALA A 45 -1.01 -5.87 -8.22
C ALA A 45 -1.40 -5.08 -6.98
N HIS A 46 -0.41 -4.64 -6.22
CA HIS A 46 -0.65 -3.89 -4.99
C HIS A 46 0.39 -2.78 -4.82
N GLY A 47 -0.02 -1.69 -4.21
CA GLY A 47 0.86 -0.56 -3.91
C GLY A 47 0.70 -0.12 -2.47
N TRP A 48 1.79 0.30 -1.87
CA TRP A 48 1.82 0.77 -0.48
C TRP A 48 3.01 1.70 -0.26
N VAL A 49 3.08 2.29 0.93
CA VAL A 49 4.24 3.05 1.35
C VAL A 49 5.01 2.23 2.36
N GLU A 50 6.31 2.11 2.15
CA GLU A 50 7.21 1.43 3.08
C GLU A 50 8.02 2.47 3.83
N ASP A 51 7.87 2.47 5.14
CA ASP A 51 8.49 3.42 6.05
C ASP A 51 9.55 2.70 6.87
N MET A 52 10.79 2.82 6.43
CA MET A 52 11.90 2.14 7.09
C MET A 52 12.29 2.81 8.40
N CYS A 53 11.90 4.08 8.60
CA CYS A 53 12.16 4.77 9.86
C CYS A 53 11.42 4.13 11.02
N ASN A 54 10.19 3.68 10.76
CA ASN A 54 9.30 3.12 11.78
C ASN A 54 9.03 1.63 11.59
N ALA A 55 9.65 1.01 10.59
CA ALA A 55 9.44 -0.39 10.23
C ALA A 55 7.96 -0.69 9.98
N LEU A 56 7.29 0.18 9.24
CA LEU A 56 5.86 0.09 8.94
C LEU A 56 5.60 0.08 7.44
N VAL A 57 4.54 -0.63 7.06
CA VAL A 57 3.88 -0.49 5.77
C VAL A 57 2.62 0.34 5.99
N TRP A 58 2.45 1.41 5.21
CA TRP A 58 1.28 2.28 5.31
C TRP A 58 0.34 2.01 4.15
N GLN A 59 -0.93 1.82 4.47
CA GLN A 59 -1.98 1.58 3.49
C GLN A 59 -3.21 2.42 3.81
N GLY A 60 -3.98 2.74 2.77
CA GLY A 60 -5.28 3.36 2.95
C GLY A 60 -6.35 2.34 3.29
N GLY A 61 -7.32 2.77 4.07
CA GLY A 61 -8.47 1.98 4.42
C GLY A 61 -9.64 2.86 4.79
N ILE A 62 -10.78 2.23 5.00
CA ILE A 62 -11.99 2.93 5.43
C ILE A 62 -12.43 2.32 6.76
N ALA A 63 -12.53 3.16 7.78
CA ALA A 63 -13.03 2.77 9.10
C ALA A 63 -14.13 3.73 9.49
N ASP A 64 -15.28 3.19 9.89
CA ASP A 64 -16.45 3.99 10.27
C ASP A 64 -16.87 4.98 9.18
N GLY A 65 -16.74 4.59 7.91
CA GLY A 65 -17.10 5.42 6.77
C GLY A 65 -16.09 6.53 6.46
N VAL A 66 -14.95 6.55 7.13
CA VAL A 66 -13.94 7.59 6.97
C VAL A 66 -12.65 6.98 6.44
N LYS A 67 -12.06 7.64 5.45
CA LYS A 67 -10.76 7.21 4.93
C LYS A 67 -9.67 7.49 5.95
N ILE A 68 -8.88 6.48 6.23
CA ILE A 68 -7.73 6.57 7.13
C ILE A 68 -6.52 5.94 6.45
N PHE A 69 -5.35 6.18 7.00
CA PHE A 69 -4.13 5.43 6.67
C PHE A 69 -3.70 4.67 7.93
N TYR A 70 -3.34 3.42 7.76
CA TYR A 70 -2.93 2.58 8.88
C TYR A 70 -1.58 1.94 8.60
N GLY A 71 -0.78 1.82 9.65
CA GLY A 71 0.56 1.25 9.60
C GLY A 71 0.56 -0.17 10.11
N LEU A 72 1.16 -1.07 9.32
CA LEU A 72 1.32 -2.48 9.66
C LEU A 72 2.80 -2.79 9.85
N PRO A 73 3.16 -3.67 10.78
CA PRO A 73 4.54 -4.12 10.86
C PRO A 73 5.01 -4.70 9.53
N ILE A 74 6.20 -4.31 9.08
CA ILE A 74 6.73 -4.76 7.79
C ILE A 74 6.79 -6.29 7.72
N ASP A 75 7.27 -6.94 8.78
CA ASP A 75 7.40 -8.39 8.79
C ASP A 75 6.07 -9.09 8.63
N TRP A 76 5.06 -8.59 9.34
CA TRP A 76 3.71 -9.14 9.24
C TRP A 76 3.16 -9.00 7.81
N PHE A 77 3.37 -7.82 7.20
CA PHE A 77 2.91 -7.55 5.85
C PHE A 77 3.55 -8.51 4.84
N TYR A 78 4.87 -8.64 4.88
CA TYR A 78 5.57 -9.50 3.93
C TYR A 78 5.20 -10.97 4.12
N GLN A 79 4.99 -11.40 5.35
CA GLN A 79 4.58 -12.77 5.64
C GLN A 79 3.18 -13.08 5.09
N ASN A 80 2.26 -12.12 5.20
CA ASN A 80 0.86 -12.35 4.84
C ASN A 80 0.55 -12.05 3.37
N PHE A 81 1.23 -11.10 2.76
CA PHE A 81 0.99 -10.71 1.39
C PHE A 81 2.01 -11.28 0.42
N ALA A 82 3.13 -11.80 0.91
CA ALA A 82 4.19 -12.43 0.13
C ALA A 82 4.55 -11.66 -1.16
N PRO A 83 4.90 -10.37 -1.05
CA PRO A 83 5.14 -9.56 -2.24
C PRO A 83 6.33 -10.06 -3.03
N GLN A 84 6.20 -10.00 -4.36
CA GLN A 84 7.26 -10.35 -5.29
C GLN A 84 7.29 -9.34 -6.44
N LYS A 85 8.39 -9.30 -7.17
CA LYS A 85 8.60 -8.34 -8.26
C LYS A 85 8.51 -6.89 -7.80
N LEU A 86 9.10 -6.61 -6.63
CA LEU A 86 9.00 -5.30 -6.01
C LEU A 86 9.69 -4.23 -6.84
N LYS A 87 8.99 -3.10 -7.01
CA LYS A 87 9.52 -1.88 -7.60
C LYS A 87 9.38 -0.77 -6.56
N ARG A 88 10.46 -0.08 -6.28
CA ARG A 88 10.51 0.96 -5.26
C ARG A 88 10.70 2.31 -5.92
N TYR A 89 9.92 3.29 -5.50
CA TYR A 89 9.92 4.62 -6.09
C TYR A 89 10.04 5.68 -5.00
N ARG A 90 10.94 6.61 -5.22
CA ARG A 90 11.10 7.77 -4.34
C ARG A 90 10.21 8.91 -4.83
N LEU A 91 10.01 9.91 -3.97
CA LEU A 91 9.14 11.05 -4.30
C LEU A 91 9.56 11.75 -5.58
N ASP A 92 10.86 11.97 -5.79
CA ASP A 92 11.37 12.63 -6.98
C ASP A 92 11.10 11.86 -8.27
N GLU A 93 10.99 10.55 -8.19
CA GLU A 93 10.61 9.71 -9.32
C GLU A 93 9.09 9.76 -9.57
N ILE A 94 8.32 9.77 -8.49
CA ILE A 94 6.86 9.74 -8.54
C ILE A 94 6.30 11.01 -9.17
N ILE A 95 6.83 12.17 -8.83
CA ILE A 95 6.32 13.46 -9.33
C ILE A 95 6.48 13.62 -10.84
N LYS A 96 7.31 12.78 -11.47
CA LYS A 96 7.49 12.80 -12.93
C LYS A 96 6.45 11.96 -13.65
N GLN A 97 5.65 11.19 -12.93
CA GLN A 97 4.64 10.32 -13.52
C GLN A 97 3.34 11.09 -13.80
N VAL A 98 2.64 10.67 -14.85
CA VAL A 98 1.38 11.31 -15.24
C VAL A 98 0.17 10.65 -14.58
N ASN A 99 0.35 9.49 -13.98
CA ASN A 99 -0.72 8.77 -13.26
C ASN A 99 -0.15 8.12 -12.00
N CYS A 100 -1.02 7.48 -11.23
CA CYS A 100 -0.64 6.89 -9.95
C CYS A 100 -0.09 5.47 -10.06
N GLY A 101 0.00 4.92 -11.27
CA GLY A 101 0.51 3.58 -11.47
C GLY A 101 -0.58 2.52 -11.48
N PRO A 102 -0.16 1.24 -11.58
CA PRO A 102 1.22 0.78 -11.58
C PRO A 102 1.94 1.13 -12.88
N TRP A 103 3.25 1.38 -12.79
CA TRP A 103 4.05 1.81 -13.95
C TRP A 103 4.83 0.69 -14.60
N ASP A 104 5.07 -0.40 -13.88
CA ASP A 104 5.77 -1.57 -14.42
C ASP A 104 4.77 -2.47 -15.14
N PRO A 105 5.02 -2.82 -16.43
CA PRO A 105 4.08 -3.63 -17.21
C PRO A 105 3.79 -5.00 -16.61
N GLU A 106 4.76 -5.63 -15.96
CA GLU A 106 4.55 -6.94 -15.34
C GLU A 106 3.60 -6.85 -14.16
N ILE A 107 3.63 -5.75 -13.43
CA ILE A 107 2.72 -5.51 -12.31
C ILE A 107 1.36 -5.10 -12.84
N GLU A 108 1.34 -4.19 -13.83
CA GLU A 108 0.10 -3.70 -14.42
C GLU A 108 -0.76 -4.82 -14.99
N ALA A 109 -0.15 -5.87 -15.50
CA ALA A 109 -0.89 -7.02 -16.04
C ALA A 109 -1.82 -7.68 -15.03
N PHE A 110 -1.56 -7.49 -13.73
CA PHE A 110 -2.36 -8.05 -12.64
C PHE A 110 -3.22 -7.01 -11.92
N ALA A 111 -3.29 -5.78 -12.47
CA ALA A 111 -4.10 -4.72 -11.91
C ALA A 111 -5.47 -4.65 -12.60
N GLY A 112 -6.41 -3.98 -11.95
CA GLY A 112 -7.71 -3.69 -12.55
C GLY A 112 -8.87 -4.10 -11.66
N PRO A 113 -10.09 -3.65 -12.01
CA PRO A 113 -11.28 -3.99 -11.23
C PRO A 113 -11.49 -5.50 -11.16
N GLY A 114 -11.80 -5.99 -9.98
CA GLY A 114 -12.01 -7.42 -9.76
C GLY A 114 -10.74 -8.25 -9.71
N LYS A 115 -9.59 -7.63 -9.89
CA LYS A 115 -8.29 -8.31 -9.75
C LYS A 115 -7.88 -8.31 -8.29
N GLY A 116 -7.43 -9.46 -7.84
CA GLY A 116 -7.00 -9.62 -6.46
C GLY A 116 -8.16 -9.62 -5.50
N ILE A 117 -8.00 -10.33 -4.42
CA ILE A 117 -8.98 -10.36 -3.35
C ILE A 117 -8.38 -9.62 -2.18
N HIS A 118 -9.11 -8.64 -1.72
CA HIS A 118 -8.69 -7.88 -0.56
C HIS A 118 -8.91 -8.74 0.67
N LYS A 119 -7.84 -9.13 1.32
CA LYS A 119 -7.91 -9.89 2.56
C LYS A 119 -8.79 -9.15 3.54
N ARG A 120 -9.53 -9.92 4.33
CA ARG A 120 -10.34 -9.35 5.38
C ARG A 120 -9.41 -8.56 6.30
N LEU A 121 -9.76 -7.30 6.53
CA LEU A 121 -8.95 -6.40 7.32
C LEU A 121 -9.37 -6.41 8.80
N THR A 122 -10.04 -7.49 9.24
CA THR A 122 -10.33 -7.72 10.64
C THR A 122 -9.08 -8.28 11.32
N ASN A 123 -8.84 -7.83 12.54
CA ASN A 123 -7.72 -8.31 13.37
C ASN A 123 -6.34 -8.01 12.79
N VAL A 124 -6.23 -6.99 11.93
CA VAL A 124 -4.91 -6.55 11.46
C VAL A 124 -4.15 -5.91 12.62
N PRO A 125 -2.82 -6.17 12.72
CA PRO A 125 -2.02 -5.61 13.81
C PRO A 125 -1.58 -4.17 13.53
N ALA A 126 -2.54 -3.29 13.28
CA ALA A 126 -2.23 -1.88 12.99
C ALA A 126 -1.55 -1.22 14.18
N LYS A 127 -0.36 -0.65 13.95
CA LYS A 127 0.42 0.04 14.97
C LYS A 127 0.08 1.50 15.07
N SER A 128 -0.35 2.09 13.97
CA SER A 128 -0.67 3.52 13.91
C SER A 128 -1.82 3.72 12.94
N VAL A 129 -2.65 4.71 13.23
CA VAL A 129 -3.76 5.10 12.37
C VAL A 129 -3.74 6.61 12.27
N VAL A 130 -3.77 7.13 11.05
CA VAL A 130 -3.77 8.58 10.83
C VAL A 130 -4.83 8.97 9.81
N ARG A 131 -5.30 10.18 9.94
CA ARG A 131 -6.12 10.89 8.96
C ARG A 131 -5.30 12.04 8.41
N LEU A 132 -5.08 12.03 7.14
CA LEU A 132 -4.33 13.11 6.48
C LEU A 132 -5.23 14.07 5.73
#